data_28be31607260713b24fc689bd4b7f38a
#
_entry.id   28be31607260713b24fc689bd4b7f38a
#
_cell.length_a   1.000
_cell.length_b   1.000
_cell.length_c   1.000
_cell.angle_alpha   90.00
_cell.angle_beta   90.00
_cell.angle_gamma   90.00
#
_symmetry.space_group_name_H-M   'P 1'
#
loop_
_entity.id
_entity.type
_entity.pdbx_description
1 polymer ?
#
loop_
_entity_poly.entity_id
_entity_poly.type
_entity_poly.pdbx_seq_one_letter_code
_entity_poly.pdbx_strand_id
1 'polypeptide(L)'
;MTAGRRRVLVVGLDAATFDLVLPWVNAGLLPTFARLLAEGARAPLRSTLPALTPPGWTSAATGRNPGKHNVFNFYKTTAGGLGRAPVTLADLRSPRVWDIAAQHARRSCVLHMPLTYPPRADVGVMISGIMTPKGAEDFVAPAALKDTLAARIPGYRLEVDESVLRRGDLESFRRDAFDLQRVQTEEALHLLEHEDWDLFWVMFHTLDKLQHFFWRYMDREHPAHPGPGPFEHVIRDFHVALDRALASLLEHVPPGTAVVVLSDHGSAPLHRYFCVMNWLAATGFLTLRPEGAAQRGLAAVGVDARAMVRRMKRLGLGWMPRLVPRGLKQAVPQALTSFAKVAHRIDWSRTRAYCPSAPGSGLFVNLRGREPDGIVAPGREYEAVVEELRERLLAYRDPATGEPVVRAVHRRDEVYRGPCRDEGPDLLVETARTVCMVEGLGRATLLPAGAGPEERTGNHARDGILLLHGPEVLRGVTLPLAAIEDVGATVLHLLGLPIDTDMDGRVLVEALDPRCVAERPVAVSDVPYALPENGHRFSADEEARIQDMLEGLGYV
;
A
#
# COMPACT_ATOMS: atom_id res chain seq x y z
N MET A 1 -7.76 3.60 43.32
CA MET A 1 -7.04 2.52 42.63
C MET A 1 -6.05 3.19 41.68
N THR A 2 -4.73 2.91 41.83
CA THR A 2 -3.73 3.39 40.90
C THR A 2 -4.10 2.86 39.51
N ALA A 3 -4.34 3.75 38.55
CA ALA A 3 -4.64 3.36 37.18
C ALA A 3 -3.50 2.45 36.69
N GLY A 4 -3.79 1.16 36.51
CA GLY A 4 -2.80 0.21 36.01
C GLY A 4 -2.22 0.66 34.67
N ARG A 5 -0.99 0.31 34.42
CA ARG A 5 -0.31 0.63 33.15
C ARG A 5 -1.12 0.08 31.97
N ARG A 6 -1.50 0.95 31.03
CA ARG A 6 -2.28 0.60 29.85
C ARG A 6 -1.36 0.15 28.73
N ARG A 7 -1.71 -0.95 28.10
CA ARG A 7 -0.99 -1.52 26.96
C ARG A 7 -1.93 -1.74 25.78
N VAL A 8 -1.39 -1.49 24.58
CA VAL A 8 -2.11 -1.75 23.33
C VAL A 8 -1.21 -2.56 22.40
N LEU A 9 -1.72 -3.72 21.93
CA LEU A 9 -1.14 -4.50 20.84
C LEU A 9 -1.89 -4.15 19.57
N VAL A 10 -1.18 -3.69 18.55
CA VAL A 10 -1.71 -3.46 17.20
C VAL A 10 -1.08 -4.47 16.24
N VAL A 11 -1.90 -5.27 15.58
CA VAL A 11 -1.47 -6.26 14.59
C VAL A 11 -1.99 -5.86 13.22
N GLY A 12 -1.09 -5.42 12.36
CA GLY A 12 -1.37 -5.07 10.97
C GLY A 12 -1.26 -6.28 10.06
N LEU A 13 -2.27 -6.52 9.24
CA LEU A 13 -2.33 -7.59 8.24
C LEU A 13 -2.57 -6.96 6.88
N ASP A 14 -1.51 -6.67 6.14
CA ASP A 14 -1.57 -5.95 4.87
C ASP A 14 -2.54 -6.63 3.89
N ALA A 15 -3.49 -5.87 3.36
CA ALA A 15 -4.52 -6.31 2.41
C ALA A 15 -5.50 -7.40 2.91
N ALA A 16 -5.61 -7.64 4.23
CA ALA A 16 -6.62 -8.56 4.73
C ALA A 16 -8.05 -8.07 4.45
N THR A 17 -8.95 -8.98 4.09
CA THR A 17 -10.34 -8.65 3.74
C THR A 17 -11.33 -9.60 4.40
N PHE A 18 -12.47 -9.09 4.85
CA PHE A 18 -13.56 -9.91 5.34
C PHE A 18 -14.15 -10.85 4.29
N ASP A 19 -13.99 -10.54 3.01
CA ASP A 19 -14.43 -11.42 1.91
C ASP A 19 -13.72 -12.78 1.92
N LEU A 20 -12.51 -12.86 2.46
CA LEU A 20 -11.74 -14.10 2.63
C LEU A 20 -11.80 -14.60 4.07
N VAL A 21 -11.64 -13.71 5.05
CA VAL A 21 -11.59 -14.08 6.48
C VAL A 21 -12.90 -14.74 6.94
N LEU A 22 -14.07 -14.13 6.64
CA LEU A 22 -15.35 -14.64 7.16
C LEU A 22 -15.72 -16.04 6.62
N PRO A 23 -15.58 -16.33 5.31
CA PRO A 23 -15.78 -17.70 4.81
C PRO A 23 -14.89 -18.74 5.49
N TRP A 24 -13.62 -18.41 5.73
CA TRP A 24 -12.70 -19.36 6.39
C TRP A 24 -12.93 -19.48 7.90
N VAL A 25 -13.39 -18.42 8.57
CA VAL A 25 -13.90 -18.51 9.96
C VAL A 25 -15.10 -19.45 10.03
N ASN A 26 -16.07 -19.28 9.13
CA ASN A 26 -17.26 -20.14 9.07
C ASN A 26 -16.92 -21.61 8.73
N ALA A 27 -15.82 -21.83 8.00
CA ALA A 27 -15.30 -23.18 7.73
C ALA A 27 -14.45 -23.77 8.89
N GLY A 28 -14.27 -23.03 10.00
CA GLY A 28 -13.51 -23.47 11.17
C GLY A 28 -11.98 -23.43 10.97
N LEU A 29 -11.49 -22.76 9.93
CA LEU A 29 -10.06 -22.72 9.60
C LEU A 29 -9.29 -21.64 10.36
N LEU A 30 -9.97 -20.61 10.88
CA LEU A 30 -9.40 -19.45 11.55
C LEU A 30 -9.99 -19.29 12.97
N PRO A 31 -9.64 -20.16 13.93
CA PRO A 31 -10.23 -20.16 15.26
C PRO A 31 -9.91 -18.91 16.08
N THR A 32 -8.74 -18.29 15.88
CA THR A 32 -8.36 -17.06 16.58
C THR A 32 -9.18 -15.86 16.10
N PHE A 33 -9.35 -15.72 14.80
CA PHE A 33 -10.27 -14.73 14.23
C PHE A 33 -11.71 -14.97 14.70
N ALA A 34 -12.16 -16.22 14.73
CA ALA A 34 -13.51 -16.57 15.23
C ALA A 34 -13.72 -16.09 16.67
N ARG A 35 -12.73 -16.29 17.55
CA ARG A 35 -12.75 -15.82 18.93
C ARG A 35 -12.79 -14.29 19.00
N LEU A 36 -11.90 -13.61 18.28
CA LEU A 36 -11.87 -12.13 18.28
C LEU A 36 -13.17 -11.51 17.75
N LEU A 37 -13.78 -12.13 16.72
CA LEU A 37 -15.07 -11.71 16.19
C LEU A 37 -16.23 -11.89 17.19
N ALA A 38 -16.20 -12.95 17.99
CA ALA A 38 -17.22 -13.26 18.97
C ALA A 38 -17.06 -12.45 20.27
N GLU A 39 -15.82 -12.21 20.69
CA GLU A 39 -15.50 -11.60 21.99
C GLU A 39 -15.12 -10.11 21.89
N GLY A 40 -15.07 -9.54 20.68
CA GLY A 40 -14.69 -8.17 20.43
C GLY A 40 -15.68 -7.40 19.56
N ALA A 41 -15.24 -6.28 19.05
CA ALA A 41 -15.96 -5.45 18.07
C ALA A 41 -15.26 -5.52 16.71
N ARG A 42 -16.03 -5.43 15.61
CA ARG A 42 -15.52 -5.41 14.25
C ARG A 42 -16.11 -4.30 13.40
N ALA A 43 -15.37 -3.86 12.39
CA ALA A 43 -15.86 -2.98 11.33
C ALA A 43 -15.18 -3.29 10.00
N PRO A 44 -15.82 -3.13 8.85
CA PRO A 44 -15.11 -2.84 7.62
C PRO A 44 -14.28 -1.57 7.81
N LEU A 45 -13.01 -1.57 7.41
CA LEU A 45 -12.11 -0.43 7.58
C LEU A 45 -11.86 0.22 6.23
N ARG A 46 -12.42 1.42 6.03
CA ARG A 46 -12.30 2.18 4.80
C ARG A 46 -10.90 2.79 4.69
N SER A 47 -10.14 2.32 3.68
CA SER A 47 -8.82 2.84 3.35
C SER A 47 -8.86 4.25 2.78
N THR A 48 -7.68 4.85 2.65
CA THR A 48 -7.46 6.06 1.86
C THR A 48 -7.90 5.88 0.41
N LEU A 49 -7.95 6.95 -0.33
CA LEU A 49 -8.04 6.93 -1.78
C LEU A 49 -6.82 7.68 -2.34
N PRO A 50 -5.94 7.00 -3.07
CA PRO A 50 -5.96 5.57 -3.45
C PRO A 50 -5.74 4.63 -2.25
N ALA A 51 -6.26 3.40 -2.37
CA ALA A 51 -6.03 2.32 -1.40
C ALA A 51 -4.66 1.69 -1.64
N LEU A 52 -3.65 2.23 -0.98
CA LEU A 52 -2.24 1.83 -1.12
C LEU A 52 -1.57 1.74 0.25
N THR A 53 -0.59 0.87 0.35
CA THR A 53 0.16 0.58 1.59
C THR A 53 0.74 1.83 2.27
N PRO A 54 1.54 2.72 1.61
CA PRO A 54 2.11 3.86 2.31
C PRO A 54 1.08 4.87 2.83
N PRO A 55 0.11 5.37 2.02
CA PRO A 55 -0.89 6.30 2.55
C PRO A 55 -1.84 5.63 3.56
N GLY A 56 -2.25 4.37 3.35
CA GLY A 56 -3.14 3.65 4.27
C GLY A 56 -2.52 3.49 5.66
N TRP A 57 -1.33 2.90 5.75
CA TRP A 57 -0.64 2.74 7.03
C TRP A 57 -0.24 4.06 7.67
N THR A 58 0.13 5.08 6.86
CA THR A 58 0.43 6.41 7.41
C THR A 58 -0.83 7.05 7.99
N SER A 59 -1.99 6.94 7.33
CA SER A 59 -3.27 7.43 7.87
C SER A 59 -3.66 6.70 9.15
N ALA A 60 -3.51 5.36 9.20
CA ALA A 60 -3.74 4.59 10.42
C ALA A 60 -2.85 5.04 11.59
N ALA A 61 -1.57 5.26 11.29
CA ALA A 61 -0.58 5.63 12.31
C ALA A 61 -0.66 7.10 12.76
N THR A 62 -1.19 8.00 11.92
CA THR A 62 -1.26 9.44 12.25
C THR A 62 -2.66 9.90 12.67
N GLY A 63 -3.69 9.12 12.38
CA GLY A 63 -5.09 9.56 12.53
C GLY A 63 -5.49 10.67 11.57
N ARG A 64 -4.76 10.85 10.45
CA ARG A 64 -4.94 11.97 9.52
C ARG A 64 -4.99 11.49 8.07
N ASN A 65 -5.66 12.27 7.22
CA ASN A 65 -5.74 12.00 5.78
C ASN A 65 -4.44 12.42 5.04
N PRO A 66 -4.22 11.94 3.80
CA PRO A 66 -3.03 12.26 3.00
C PRO A 66 -2.76 13.75 2.82
N GLY A 67 -3.77 14.60 2.74
CA GLY A 67 -3.62 16.05 2.64
C GLY A 67 -3.03 16.73 3.88
N LYS A 68 -2.95 16.02 5.02
CA LYS A 68 -2.27 16.47 6.24
C LYS A 68 -0.91 15.81 6.42
N HIS A 69 -0.79 14.49 6.22
CA HIS A 69 0.48 13.81 6.44
C HIS A 69 1.40 13.77 5.22
N ASN A 70 0.96 14.21 4.02
CA ASN A 70 1.75 14.36 2.80
C ASN A 70 2.26 13.06 2.15
N VAL A 71 1.62 11.93 2.42
CA VAL A 71 1.94 10.63 1.81
C VAL A 71 0.76 10.18 0.96
N PHE A 72 0.89 10.28 -0.36
CA PHE A 72 -0.21 9.97 -1.31
C PHE A 72 0.03 8.66 -2.07
N ASN A 73 1.30 8.23 -2.16
CA ASN A 73 1.71 7.06 -2.91
C ASN A 73 3.09 6.59 -2.41
N PHE A 74 3.67 5.53 -2.99
CA PHE A 74 5.08 5.13 -2.82
C PHE A 74 6.06 6.20 -3.33
N TYR A 75 5.63 6.99 -4.30
CA TYR A 75 6.44 8.03 -4.94
C TYR A 75 5.75 9.39 -4.83
N LYS A 76 6.56 10.40 -4.64
CA LYS A 76 6.18 11.81 -4.80
C LYS A 76 6.65 12.33 -6.16
N THR A 77 5.93 13.30 -6.71
CA THR A 77 6.36 14.04 -7.88
C THR A 77 7.50 14.98 -7.48
N THR A 78 8.59 14.97 -8.25
CA THR A 78 9.70 15.92 -8.02
C THR A 78 9.38 17.31 -8.56
N ALA A 79 10.10 18.32 -8.05
CA ALA A 79 9.96 19.69 -8.52
C ALA A 79 10.09 19.74 -10.05
N GLY A 80 9.09 20.36 -10.70
CA GLY A 80 8.99 20.39 -12.16
C GLY A 80 8.05 19.36 -12.78
N GLY A 81 7.36 18.54 -11.98
CA GLY A 81 6.25 17.68 -12.44
C GLY A 81 6.63 16.46 -13.30
N LEU A 82 7.90 16.33 -13.70
CA LEU A 82 8.35 15.34 -14.69
C LEU A 82 9.10 14.14 -14.10
N GLY A 83 9.55 14.24 -12.86
CA GLY A 83 10.26 13.18 -12.15
C GLY A 83 9.45 12.65 -10.98
N ARG A 84 9.90 11.52 -10.45
CA ARG A 84 9.38 10.97 -9.20
C ARG A 84 10.53 10.43 -8.35
N ALA A 85 10.39 10.55 -7.05
CA ALA A 85 11.30 9.99 -6.07
C ALA A 85 10.51 9.19 -5.03
N PRO A 86 11.07 8.15 -4.44
CA PRO A 86 10.43 7.46 -3.32
C PRO A 86 10.10 8.46 -2.20
N VAL A 87 8.95 8.26 -1.56
CA VAL A 87 8.58 9.04 -0.36
C VAL A 87 9.51 8.65 0.78
N THR A 88 9.94 9.63 1.57
CA THR A 88 10.86 9.47 2.69
C THR A 88 10.25 9.98 3.99
N LEU A 89 10.89 9.69 5.13
CA LEU A 89 10.50 10.30 6.41
C LEU A 89 10.54 11.83 6.39
N ALA A 90 11.44 12.43 5.59
CA ALA A 90 11.52 13.89 5.45
C ALA A 90 10.29 14.51 4.77
N ASP A 91 9.47 13.70 4.11
CA ASP A 91 8.23 14.15 3.46
C ASP A 91 7.02 14.11 4.41
N LEU A 92 7.09 13.33 5.47
CA LEU A 92 6.01 13.20 6.46
C LEU A 92 5.78 14.53 7.21
N ARG A 93 4.50 14.94 7.33
CA ARG A 93 4.08 16.21 7.94
C ARG A 93 3.18 16.04 9.16
N SER A 94 3.05 14.82 9.68
CA SER A 94 2.20 14.54 10.85
C SER A 94 2.90 13.57 11.81
N PRO A 95 2.80 13.77 13.13
CA PRO A 95 3.30 12.82 14.11
C PRO A 95 2.45 11.55 14.08
N ARG A 96 3.10 10.42 14.29
CA ARG A 96 2.46 9.10 14.39
C ARG A 96 2.13 8.77 15.84
N VAL A 97 1.27 7.80 16.07
CA VAL A 97 0.86 7.36 17.41
C VAL A 97 2.04 7.10 18.33
N TRP A 98 3.10 6.45 17.87
CA TRP A 98 4.31 6.19 18.66
C TRP A 98 5.17 7.43 18.89
N ASP A 99 5.13 8.42 17.99
CA ASP A 99 5.78 9.72 18.21
C ASP A 99 5.06 10.50 19.32
N ILE A 100 3.73 10.44 19.34
CA ILE A 100 2.88 11.02 20.40
C ILE A 100 3.10 10.25 21.72
N ALA A 101 3.10 8.92 21.68
CA ALA A 101 3.36 8.08 22.85
C ALA A 101 4.70 8.41 23.51
N ALA A 102 5.77 8.60 22.72
CA ALA A 102 7.08 8.99 23.23
C ALA A 102 7.08 10.37 23.92
N GLN A 103 6.34 11.34 23.39
CA GLN A 103 6.17 12.65 24.03
C GLN A 103 5.45 12.56 25.40
N HIS A 104 4.72 11.46 25.65
CA HIS A 104 4.11 11.13 26.93
C HIS A 104 4.92 10.10 27.75
N ALA A 105 6.20 9.93 27.46
CA ALA A 105 7.10 8.95 28.11
C ALA A 105 6.56 7.50 28.05
N ARG A 106 5.79 7.16 27.00
CA ARG A 106 5.37 5.79 26.73
C ARG A 106 6.34 5.13 25.74
N ARG A 107 6.67 3.88 26.02
CA ARG A 107 7.59 3.10 25.18
C ARG A 107 6.82 2.33 24.12
N SER A 108 7.36 2.33 22.91
CA SER A 108 6.77 1.61 21.78
C SER A 108 7.73 0.59 21.20
N CYS A 109 7.19 -0.57 20.78
CA CYS A 109 7.84 -1.49 19.84
C CYS A 109 7.09 -1.35 18.51
N VAL A 110 7.78 -0.91 17.45
CA VAL A 110 7.19 -0.66 16.13
C VAL A 110 7.92 -1.50 15.09
N LEU A 111 7.23 -2.50 14.51
CA LEU A 111 7.83 -3.52 13.67
C LEU A 111 7.23 -3.48 12.26
N HIS A 112 8.08 -3.38 11.26
CA HIS A 112 7.78 -3.49 9.82
C HIS A 112 6.83 -2.45 9.24
N MET A 113 6.58 -1.36 9.95
CA MET A 113 5.72 -0.27 9.44
C MET A 113 6.39 0.45 8.28
N PRO A 114 5.63 0.83 7.22
CA PRO A 114 6.15 1.65 6.14
C PRO A 114 6.67 2.99 6.63
N LEU A 115 7.64 3.56 5.90
CA LEU A 115 8.23 4.87 6.20
C LEU A 115 8.79 4.97 7.64
N THR A 116 9.49 3.93 8.08
CA THR A 116 10.20 3.90 9.37
C THR A 116 11.71 3.80 9.23
N TYR A 117 12.26 3.87 8.01
CA TYR A 117 13.70 3.89 7.77
C TYR A 117 14.23 5.33 7.62
N PRO A 118 15.34 5.68 8.27
CA PRO A 118 16.04 4.90 9.28
C PRO A 118 15.27 4.80 10.61
N PRO A 119 15.40 3.69 11.35
CA PRO A 119 14.67 3.48 12.59
C PRO A 119 15.17 4.36 13.71
N ARG A 120 14.31 4.64 14.71
CA ARG A 120 14.59 5.54 15.82
C ARG A 120 14.49 4.82 17.16
N ALA A 121 15.51 5.01 18.03
CA ALA A 121 15.53 4.42 19.36
C ALA A 121 14.79 5.24 20.43
N ASP A 122 14.47 6.50 20.17
CA ASP A 122 13.80 7.40 21.12
C ASP A 122 12.33 7.00 21.39
N VAL A 123 11.72 6.24 20.52
CA VAL A 123 10.38 5.66 20.75
C VAL A 123 10.41 4.35 21.57
N GLY A 124 11.58 3.70 21.66
CA GLY A 124 11.79 2.39 22.28
C GLY A 124 12.50 1.42 21.35
N VAL A 125 11.78 0.46 20.75
CA VAL A 125 12.28 -0.43 19.71
C VAL A 125 11.62 -0.10 18.39
N MET A 126 12.41 -0.02 17.32
CA MET A 126 11.89 0.14 15.96
C MET A 126 12.64 -0.76 14.99
N ILE A 127 11.90 -1.55 14.21
CA ILE A 127 12.40 -2.33 13.09
C ILE A 127 11.71 -1.81 11.84
N SER A 128 12.50 -1.30 10.90
CA SER A 128 11.99 -0.68 9.68
C SER A 128 11.20 -1.66 8.82
N GLY A 129 10.25 -1.14 8.05
CA GLY A 129 9.42 -1.92 7.15
C GLY A 129 9.69 -1.65 5.68
N ILE A 130 8.67 -1.85 4.86
CA ILE A 130 8.71 -1.56 3.42
C ILE A 130 9.18 -0.13 3.17
N MET A 131 9.92 0.12 2.13
CA MET A 131 10.70 1.32 1.80
C MET A 131 12.08 1.38 2.50
N THR A 132 12.50 0.36 3.22
CA THR A 132 13.91 0.21 3.60
C THR A 132 14.73 -0.15 2.37
N PRO A 133 15.85 0.54 2.08
CA PRO A 133 16.69 0.22 0.92
C PRO A 133 17.19 -1.22 0.99
N LYS A 134 17.08 -1.96 -0.12
CA LYS A 134 17.56 -3.34 -0.16
C LYS A 134 19.03 -3.42 0.24
N GLY A 135 19.34 -4.31 1.21
CA GLY A 135 20.69 -4.49 1.74
C GLY A 135 21.12 -3.43 2.76
N ALA A 136 20.20 -2.60 3.27
CA ALA A 136 20.48 -1.76 4.43
C ALA A 136 20.81 -2.63 5.65
N GLU A 137 21.82 -2.22 6.42
CA GLU A 137 22.26 -2.94 7.62
C GLU A 137 21.73 -2.30 8.90
N ASP A 138 21.30 -1.04 8.85
CA ASP A 138 20.89 -0.17 9.94
C ASP A 138 19.35 -0.07 10.05
N PHE A 139 18.65 -1.18 9.91
CA PHE A 139 17.18 -1.23 9.92
C PHE A 139 16.57 -1.55 11.29
N VAL A 140 17.38 -1.68 12.35
CA VAL A 140 16.96 -1.97 13.72
C VAL A 140 17.45 -0.90 14.68
N ALA A 141 16.59 -0.38 15.53
CA ALA A 141 16.96 0.51 16.64
C ALA A 141 16.35 0.00 17.96
N PRO A 142 17.13 -0.12 19.06
CA PRO A 142 18.59 0.09 19.15
C PRO A 142 19.40 -0.90 18.32
N ALA A 143 20.52 -0.46 17.75
CA ALA A 143 21.32 -1.25 16.80
C ALA A 143 21.81 -2.60 17.36
N ALA A 144 22.13 -2.66 18.64
CA ALA A 144 22.58 -3.90 19.31
C ALA A 144 21.55 -5.03 19.28
N LEU A 145 20.28 -4.70 19.13
CA LEU A 145 19.19 -5.69 19.06
C LEU A 145 19.24 -6.53 17.79
N LYS A 146 19.77 -5.98 16.68
CA LYS A 146 19.89 -6.69 15.41
C LYS A 146 20.69 -7.99 15.55
N ASP A 147 21.84 -7.93 16.21
CA ASP A 147 22.71 -9.10 16.40
C ASP A 147 22.04 -10.15 17.28
N THR A 148 21.31 -9.72 18.31
CA THR A 148 20.53 -10.60 19.18
C THR A 148 19.45 -11.35 18.39
N LEU A 149 18.69 -10.64 17.55
CA LEU A 149 17.64 -11.22 16.72
C LEU A 149 18.23 -12.17 15.66
N ALA A 150 19.30 -11.76 14.99
CA ALA A 150 19.97 -12.57 13.97
C ALA A 150 20.58 -13.87 14.55
N ALA A 151 21.11 -13.83 15.78
CA ALA A 151 21.64 -15.01 16.46
C ALA A 151 20.54 -15.99 16.92
N ARG A 152 19.34 -15.46 17.24
CA ARG A 152 18.23 -16.24 17.78
C ARG A 152 17.31 -16.79 16.71
N ILE A 153 17.09 -16.04 15.63
CA ILE A 153 16.06 -16.34 14.60
C ILE A 153 16.77 -16.78 13.31
N PRO A 154 16.73 -18.08 12.98
CA PRO A 154 17.31 -18.58 11.73
C PRO A 154 16.69 -17.90 10.51
N GLY A 155 17.53 -17.35 9.64
CA GLY A 155 17.08 -16.68 8.42
C GLY A 155 16.54 -15.27 8.65
N TYR A 156 16.92 -14.60 9.75
CA TYR A 156 16.49 -13.25 10.09
C TYR A 156 16.72 -12.26 8.93
N ARG A 157 15.64 -11.62 8.48
CA ARG A 157 15.62 -10.67 7.36
C ARG A 157 14.33 -9.86 7.35
N LEU A 158 14.30 -8.76 6.61
CA LEU A 158 13.13 -7.87 6.50
C LEU A 158 12.14 -8.27 5.41
N GLU A 159 12.63 -8.79 4.27
CA GLU A 159 11.86 -8.91 3.04
C GLU A 159 12.03 -10.27 2.38
N VAL A 160 11.06 -10.63 1.54
CA VAL A 160 11.17 -11.76 0.62
C VAL A 160 12.15 -11.46 -0.52
N ASP A 161 12.71 -12.51 -1.13
CA ASP A 161 13.52 -12.34 -2.35
C ASP A 161 12.62 -12.15 -3.59
N GLU A 162 12.38 -10.89 -3.95
CA GLU A 162 11.58 -10.53 -5.12
C GLU A 162 12.19 -11.03 -6.46
N SER A 163 13.46 -11.40 -6.48
CA SER A 163 14.09 -11.90 -7.70
C SER A 163 13.48 -13.22 -8.18
N VAL A 164 12.89 -14.02 -7.27
CA VAL A 164 12.21 -15.27 -7.62
C VAL A 164 10.93 -15.00 -8.40
N LEU A 165 10.19 -13.93 -8.08
CA LEU A 165 9.01 -13.50 -8.84
C LEU A 165 9.37 -13.09 -10.27
N ARG A 166 10.45 -12.34 -10.45
CA ARG A 166 10.93 -11.94 -11.77
C ARG A 166 11.29 -13.15 -12.68
N ARG A 167 11.63 -14.28 -12.07
CA ARG A 167 11.89 -15.55 -12.79
C ARG A 167 10.63 -16.38 -12.99
N GLY A 168 9.50 -15.99 -12.40
CA GLY A 168 8.26 -16.75 -12.40
C GLY A 168 8.30 -18.00 -11.50
N ASP A 169 9.23 -18.05 -10.54
CA ASP A 169 9.38 -19.17 -9.60
C ASP A 169 8.45 -18.99 -8.40
N LEU A 170 7.18 -19.26 -8.61
CA LEU A 170 6.14 -19.11 -7.59
C LEU A 170 6.31 -20.07 -6.41
N GLU A 171 6.90 -21.25 -6.61
CA GLU A 171 7.11 -22.18 -5.50
C GLU A 171 8.18 -21.70 -4.53
N SER A 172 9.29 -21.17 -5.04
CA SER A 172 10.30 -20.54 -4.19
C SER A 172 9.75 -19.30 -3.49
N PHE A 173 8.95 -18.48 -4.19
CA PHE A 173 8.31 -17.32 -3.60
C PHE A 173 7.33 -17.71 -2.46
N ARG A 174 6.49 -18.73 -2.68
CA ARG A 174 5.60 -19.26 -1.65
C ARG A 174 6.38 -19.67 -0.40
N ARG A 175 7.42 -20.48 -0.55
CA ARG A 175 8.25 -20.94 0.60
C ARG A 175 8.89 -19.77 1.33
N ASP A 176 9.45 -18.82 0.60
CA ASP A 176 10.10 -17.63 1.16
C ASP A 176 9.11 -16.74 1.94
N ALA A 177 7.88 -16.60 1.42
CA ALA A 177 6.81 -15.85 2.07
C ALA A 177 6.38 -16.46 3.41
N PHE A 178 6.20 -17.79 3.46
CA PHE A 178 5.86 -18.47 4.70
C PHE A 178 7.01 -18.45 5.72
N ASP A 179 8.25 -18.55 5.25
CA ASP A 179 9.41 -18.46 6.13
C ASP A 179 9.60 -17.04 6.68
N LEU A 180 9.40 -15.99 5.87
CA LEU A 180 9.44 -14.62 6.37
C LEU A 180 8.36 -14.37 7.42
N GLN A 181 7.15 -14.87 7.24
CA GLN A 181 6.06 -14.75 8.22
C GLN A 181 6.44 -15.44 9.55
N ARG A 182 7.11 -16.61 9.50
CA ARG A 182 7.66 -17.27 10.68
C ARG A 182 8.70 -16.40 11.38
N VAL A 183 9.66 -15.86 10.62
CA VAL A 183 10.71 -14.96 11.13
C VAL A 183 10.10 -13.75 11.84
N GLN A 184 9.14 -13.07 11.21
CA GLN A 184 8.46 -11.91 11.79
C GLN A 184 7.66 -12.26 13.05
N THR A 185 7.07 -13.46 13.09
CA THR A 185 6.35 -13.95 14.29
C THR A 185 7.31 -14.20 15.44
N GLU A 186 8.42 -14.91 15.21
CA GLU A 186 9.44 -15.19 16.23
C GLU A 186 10.08 -13.91 16.76
N GLU A 187 10.32 -12.94 15.88
CA GLU A 187 10.81 -11.61 16.24
C GLU A 187 9.82 -10.88 17.16
N ALA A 188 8.55 -10.81 16.77
CA ALA A 188 7.53 -10.15 17.58
C ALA A 188 7.35 -10.83 18.95
N LEU A 189 7.34 -12.16 19.01
CA LEU A 189 7.27 -12.90 20.27
C LEU A 189 8.46 -12.62 21.18
N HIS A 190 9.68 -12.62 20.62
CA HIS A 190 10.88 -12.29 21.39
C HIS A 190 10.79 -10.88 22.00
N LEU A 191 10.34 -9.90 21.24
CA LEU A 191 10.23 -8.53 21.70
C LEU A 191 9.07 -8.32 22.69
N LEU A 192 7.94 -9.04 22.53
CA LEU A 192 6.84 -9.03 23.49
C LEU A 192 7.29 -9.53 24.88
N GLU A 193 8.19 -10.53 24.92
CA GLU A 193 8.67 -11.14 26.15
C GLU A 193 9.82 -10.34 26.83
N HIS A 194 10.69 -9.70 26.05
CA HIS A 194 11.95 -9.19 26.55
C HIS A 194 12.02 -7.66 26.59
N GLU A 195 11.14 -6.96 25.90
CA GLU A 195 11.12 -5.51 25.90
C GLU A 195 9.99 -4.95 26.78
N ASP A 196 10.25 -3.78 27.37
CA ASP A 196 9.22 -3.04 28.09
C ASP A 196 8.50 -2.10 27.13
N TRP A 197 7.16 -2.24 27.03
CA TRP A 197 6.36 -1.50 26.07
C TRP A 197 4.98 -1.11 26.63
N ASP A 198 4.45 -0.01 26.13
CA ASP A 198 3.05 0.42 26.30
C ASP A 198 2.27 0.23 24.99
N LEU A 199 2.92 0.50 23.85
CA LEU A 199 2.42 0.26 22.50
C LEU A 199 3.28 -0.79 21.81
N PHE A 200 2.67 -1.86 21.33
CA PHE A 200 3.32 -2.82 20.45
C PHE A 200 2.58 -2.83 19.11
N TRP A 201 3.27 -2.39 18.03
CA TRP A 201 2.69 -2.34 16.69
C TRP A 201 3.51 -3.19 15.75
N VAL A 202 2.96 -4.31 15.29
CA VAL A 202 3.60 -5.21 14.33
C VAL A 202 2.77 -5.28 13.05
N MET A 203 3.42 -5.26 11.89
CA MET A 203 2.79 -5.37 10.58
C MET A 203 3.30 -6.59 9.83
N PHE A 204 2.40 -7.46 9.36
CA PHE A 204 2.66 -8.59 8.47
C PHE A 204 2.30 -8.18 7.04
N HIS A 205 3.29 -7.84 6.22
CA HIS A 205 3.07 -7.29 4.89
C HIS A 205 3.08 -8.33 3.75
N THR A 206 3.43 -9.59 4.05
CA THR A 206 3.62 -10.63 3.03
C THR A 206 2.30 -11.13 2.46
N LEU A 207 1.19 -10.98 3.18
CA LEU A 207 -0.13 -11.40 2.72
C LEU A 207 -0.55 -10.69 1.43
N ASP A 208 -0.36 -9.36 1.35
CA ASP A 208 -0.64 -8.57 0.15
C ASP A 208 0.10 -9.13 -1.07
N LYS A 209 1.40 -9.40 -0.91
CA LYS A 209 2.23 -9.96 -1.98
C LYS A 209 1.71 -11.32 -2.48
N LEU A 210 1.31 -12.21 -1.57
CA LEU A 210 0.74 -13.50 -1.94
C LEU A 210 -0.60 -13.34 -2.67
N GLN A 211 -1.47 -12.45 -2.21
CA GLN A 211 -2.74 -12.18 -2.87
C GLN A 211 -2.54 -11.63 -4.28
N HIS A 212 -1.55 -10.78 -4.50
CA HIS A 212 -1.22 -10.28 -5.83
C HIS A 212 -0.88 -11.39 -6.84
N PHE A 213 -0.11 -12.41 -6.46
CA PHE A 213 0.40 -13.39 -7.42
C PHE A 213 -0.37 -14.72 -7.43
N PHE A 214 -1.07 -15.06 -6.33
CA PHE A 214 -1.75 -16.35 -6.21
C PHE A 214 -3.27 -16.27 -6.36
N TRP A 215 -3.89 -15.11 -6.51
CA TRP A 215 -5.35 -14.98 -6.56
C TRP A 215 -5.99 -15.87 -7.60
N ARG A 216 -5.51 -15.89 -8.85
CA ARG A 216 -6.05 -16.70 -9.96
C ARG A 216 -6.07 -18.21 -9.69
N TYR A 217 -5.21 -18.68 -8.81
CA TYR A 217 -5.16 -20.12 -8.49
C TYR A 217 -6.25 -20.52 -7.50
N MET A 218 -6.66 -19.61 -6.63
CA MET A 218 -7.72 -19.81 -5.66
C MET A 218 -9.11 -19.57 -6.27
N ASP A 219 -9.24 -18.52 -7.08
CA ASP A 219 -10.50 -18.05 -7.63
C ASP A 219 -10.80 -18.74 -8.97
N ARG A 220 -11.74 -19.68 -8.94
CA ARG A 220 -12.14 -20.47 -10.11
C ARG A 220 -12.86 -19.64 -11.18
N GLU A 221 -13.39 -18.47 -10.81
CA GLU A 221 -14.06 -17.54 -11.75
C GLU A 221 -13.08 -16.57 -12.40
N HIS A 222 -11.82 -16.55 -11.93
CA HIS A 222 -10.80 -15.66 -12.48
C HIS A 222 -10.51 -16.02 -13.96
N PRO A 223 -10.52 -15.04 -14.90
CA PRO A 223 -10.29 -15.32 -16.33
C PRO A 223 -8.98 -16.03 -16.67
N ALA A 224 -7.97 -15.90 -15.81
CA ALA A 224 -6.67 -16.57 -15.95
C ALA A 224 -6.52 -17.78 -15.02
N HIS A 225 -7.64 -18.36 -14.52
CA HIS A 225 -7.56 -19.56 -13.67
C HIS A 225 -6.96 -20.74 -14.45
N PRO A 226 -5.87 -21.36 -13.97
CA PRO A 226 -5.20 -22.42 -14.73
C PRO A 226 -5.79 -23.83 -14.54
N GLY A 227 -6.88 -23.97 -13.78
CA GLY A 227 -7.39 -25.25 -13.28
C GLY A 227 -6.79 -25.64 -11.93
N PRO A 228 -7.22 -26.78 -11.35
CA PRO A 228 -6.73 -27.31 -10.07
C PRO A 228 -5.21 -27.51 -10.10
N GLY A 229 -4.53 -27.16 -9.01
CA GLY A 229 -3.07 -27.26 -8.96
C GLY A 229 -2.51 -26.99 -7.56
N PRO A 230 -1.17 -27.02 -7.40
CA PRO A 230 -0.50 -26.96 -6.09
C PRO A 230 -0.66 -25.59 -5.40
N PHE A 231 -1.09 -24.56 -6.12
CA PHE A 231 -1.22 -23.21 -5.58
C PHE A 231 -2.66 -22.80 -5.20
N GLU A 232 -3.63 -23.70 -5.37
CA GLU A 232 -5.06 -23.42 -5.11
C GLU A 232 -5.31 -22.93 -3.68
N HIS A 233 -4.52 -23.37 -2.73
CA HIS A 233 -4.74 -23.11 -1.30
C HIS A 233 -3.72 -22.17 -0.65
N VAL A 234 -2.78 -21.59 -1.41
CA VAL A 234 -1.69 -20.78 -0.86
C VAL A 234 -2.20 -19.61 -0.02
N ILE A 235 -3.16 -18.83 -0.53
CA ILE A 235 -3.72 -17.67 0.19
C ILE A 235 -4.45 -18.12 1.45
N ARG A 236 -5.25 -19.18 1.37
CA ARG A 236 -5.94 -19.78 2.52
C ARG A 236 -4.96 -20.25 3.60
N ASP A 237 -3.96 -21.03 3.20
CA ASP A 237 -3.00 -21.63 4.13
C ASP A 237 -2.13 -20.56 4.79
N PHE A 238 -1.88 -19.45 4.10
CA PHE A 238 -1.19 -18.29 4.68
C PHE A 238 -2.06 -17.57 5.73
N HIS A 239 -3.38 -17.44 5.51
CA HIS A 239 -4.29 -16.94 6.55
C HIS A 239 -4.33 -17.86 7.78
N VAL A 240 -4.27 -19.18 7.58
CA VAL A 240 -4.16 -20.14 8.70
C VAL A 240 -2.85 -19.94 9.47
N ALA A 241 -1.74 -19.67 8.78
CA ALA A 241 -0.46 -19.35 9.42
C ALA A 241 -0.53 -18.02 10.21
N LEU A 242 -1.17 -17.00 9.65
CA LEU A 242 -1.41 -15.72 10.34
C LEU A 242 -2.35 -15.87 11.55
N ASP A 243 -3.40 -16.70 11.47
CA ASP A 243 -4.30 -16.99 12.59
C ASP A 243 -3.53 -17.63 13.77
N ARG A 244 -2.62 -18.55 13.47
CA ARG A 244 -1.73 -19.15 14.47
C ARG A 244 -0.73 -18.15 15.05
N ALA A 245 -0.14 -17.31 14.22
CA ALA A 245 0.74 -16.24 14.68
C ALA A 245 0.01 -15.30 15.63
N LEU A 246 -1.21 -14.88 15.25
CA LEU A 246 -2.08 -14.05 16.09
C LEU A 246 -2.41 -14.74 17.42
N ALA A 247 -2.72 -16.05 17.42
CA ALA A 247 -2.91 -16.81 18.65
C ALA A 247 -1.69 -16.71 19.56
N SER A 248 -0.49 -16.99 19.01
CA SER A 248 0.75 -16.94 19.77
C SER A 248 1.03 -15.54 20.33
N LEU A 249 0.82 -14.49 19.57
CA LEU A 249 0.97 -13.11 20.06
C LEU A 249 0.03 -12.83 21.23
N LEU A 250 -1.25 -13.25 21.12
CA LEU A 250 -2.27 -13.03 22.15
C LEU A 250 -1.99 -13.81 23.46
N GLU A 251 -1.29 -14.91 23.39
CA GLU A 251 -0.85 -15.69 24.57
C GLU A 251 0.29 -15.02 25.33
N HIS A 252 1.10 -14.16 24.65
CA HIS A 252 2.28 -13.52 25.23
C HIS A 252 2.04 -12.08 25.70
N VAL A 253 0.87 -11.49 25.42
CA VAL A 253 0.58 -10.15 25.93
C VAL A 253 0.09 -10.18 27.37
N PRO A 254 0.47 -9.19 28.19
CA PRO A 254 0.00 -9.09 29.58
C PRO A 254 -1.54 -9.01 29.67
N PRO A 255 -2.14 -9.60 30.70
CA PRO A 255 -3.58 -9.49 30.93
C PRO A 255 -4.02 -8.00 30.96
N GLY A 256 -5.18 -7.72 30.37
CA GLY A 256 -5.70 -6.36 30.30
C GLY A 256 -5.18 -5.52 29.13
N THR A 257 -4.33 -6.09 28.27
CA THR A 257 -3.91 -5.45 27.03
C THR A 257 -5.09 -5.31 26.06
N ALA A 258 -5.29 -4.10 25.52
CA ALA A 258 -6.21 -3.90 24.40
C ALA A 258 -5.55 -4.37 23.09
N VAL A 259 -6.33 -5.00 22.22
CA VAL A 259 -5.85 -5.56 20.95
C VAL A 259 -6.60 -4.91 19.79
N VAL A 260 -5.86 -4.47 18.79
CA VAL A 260 -6.36 -3.92 17.54
C VAL A 260 -5.77 -4.74 16.39
N VAL A 261 -6.61 -5.43 15.62
CA VAL A 261 -6.19 -6.10 14.38
C VAL A 261 -6.78 -5.33 13.21
N LEU A 262 -5.95 -4.93 12.26
CA LEU A 262 -6.41 -4.14 11.13
C LEU A 262 -5.67 -4.48 9.84
N SER A 263 -6.26 -4.07 8.72
CA SER A 263 -5.57 -3.93 7.44
C SER A 263 -5.71 -2.52 6.89
N ASP A 264 -4.68 -2.06 6.18
CA ASP A 264 -4.66 -0.74 5.55
C ASP A 264 -5.62 -0.64 4.36
N HIS A 265 -5.85 -1.74 3.66
CA HIS A 265 -6.84 -1.93 2.59
C HIS A 265 -7.26 -3.39 2.51
N GLY A 266 -8.23 -3.70 1.69
CA GLY A 266 -8.61 -5.07 1.36
C GLY A 266 -8.00 -5.55 0.06
N SER A 267 -8.46 -6.68 -0.42
CA SER A 267 -8.04 -7.30 -1.68
C SER A 267 -9.22 -7.81 -2.50
N ALA A 268 -9.00 -7.96 -3.81
CA ALA A 268 -9.99 -8.38 -4.79
C ALA A 268 -9.31 -9.06 -6.00
N PRO A 269 -10.03 -9.80 -6.86
CA PRO A 269 -9.47 -10.31 -8.11
C PRO A 269 -9.07 -9.18 -9.07
N LEU A 270 -8.04 -9.40 -9.86
CA LEU A 270 -7.60 -8.51 -10.93
C LEU A 270 -7.82 -9.16 -12.29
N HIS A 271 -8.76 -8.65 -13.05
CA HIS A 271 -9.09 -9.17 -14.39
C HIS A 271 -8.53 -8.32 -15.53
N ARG A 272 -8.43 -6.99 -15.31
CA ARG A 272 -8.05 -6.01 -16.34
C ARG A 272 -7.09 -4.96 -15.80
N TYR A 273 -6.17 -4.53 -16.64
CA TYR A 273 -5.43 -3.29 -16.46
C TYR A 273 -6.04 -2.18 -17.29
N PHE A 274 -6.36 -1.06 -16.65
CA PHE A 274 -6.76 0.18 -17.32
C PHE A 274 -5.53 1.06 -17.55
N CYS A 275 -5.08 1.11 -18.82
CA CYS A 275 -3.93 1.91 -19.26
C CYS A 275 -4.37 3.37 -19.43
N VAL A 276 -4.36 4.13 -18.36
CA VAL A 276 -4.95 5.49 -18.32
C VAL A 276 -4.29 6.48 -19.27
N MET A 277 -2.97 6.41 -19.47
CA MET A 277 -2.27 7.30 -20.41
C MET A 277 -2.69 7.03 -21.86
N ASN A 278 -2.96 5.77 -22.22
CA ASN A 278 -3.51 5.42 -23.52
C ASN A 278 -4.92 5.97 -23.70
N TRP A 279 -5.73 5.91 -22.63
CA TRP A 279 -7.09 6.45 -22.65
C TRP A 279 -7.06 7.98 -22.78
N LEU A 280 -6.20 8.68 -22.05
CA LEU A 280 -6.00 10.13 -22.17
C LEU A 280 -5.56 10.53 -23.59
N ALA A 281 -4.67 9.74 -24.21
CA ALA A 281 -4.25 9.96 -25.59
C ALA A 281 -5.39 9.72 -26.60
N ALA A 282 -6.15 8.64 -26.43
CA ALA A 282 -7.28 8.29 -27.30
C ALA A 282 -8.44 9.30 -27.20
N THR A 283 -8.59 9.96 -26.04
CA THR A 283 -9.64 10.94 -25.78
C THR A 283 -9.19 12.40 -26.00
N GLY A 284 -7.93 12.62 -26.39
CA GLY A 284 -7.39 13.94 -26.74
C GLY A 284 -6.99 14.83 -25.55
N PHE A 285 -6.90 14.27 -24.34
CA PHE A 285 -6.34 15.00 -23.18
C PHE A 285 -4.84 14.98 -23.16
N LEU A 286 -4.21 13.96 -23.75
CA LEU A 286 -2.78 13.81 -23.84
C LEU A 286 -2.35 13.69 -25.31
N THR A 287 -1.31 14.42 -25.67
CA THR A 287 -0.70 14.36 -27.01
C THR A 287 0.68 13.76 -26.92
N LEU A 288 0.96 12.74 -27.73
CA LEU A 288 2.28 12.14 -27.85
C LEU A 288 3.03 12.73 -29.05
N ARG A 289 4.32 12.97 -28.87
CA ARG A 289 5.22 13.34 -29.97
C ARG A 289 5.28 12.18 -30.98
N PRO A 290 5.38 12.47 -32.29
CA PRO A 290 5.49 11.44 -33.32
C PRO A 290 6.68 10.51 -33.05
N GLU A 291 6.45 9.22 -33.17
CA GLU A 291 7.55 8.23 -33.12
C GLU A 291 8.52 8.44 -34.26
N GLY A 292 9.82 8.26 -33.99
CA GLY A 292 10.86 8.29 -35.02
C GLY A 292 10.66 7.19 -36.08
N ALA A 293 11.16 7.38 -37.31
CA ALA A 293 10.94 6.47 -38.44
C ALA A 293 11.31 5.01 -38.14
N ALA A 294 12.36 4.76 -37.34
CA ALA A 294 12.79 3.42 -36.94
C ALA A 294 11.76 2.69 -36.04
N GLN A 295 11.09 3.41 -35.13
CA GLN A 295 10.05 2.86 -34.25
C GLN A 295 8.75 2.56 -35.01
N ARG A 296 8.41 3.38 -36.00
CA ARG A 296 7.26 3.14 -36.90
C ARG A 296 7.42 1.88 -37.72
N GLY A 297 8.63 1.57 -38.18
CA GLY A 297 8.93 0.34 -38.94
C GLY A 297 8.71 -0.94 -38.13
N LEU A 298 9.14 -0.97 -36.87
CA LEU A 298 8.92 -2.13 -35.97
C LEU A 298 7.44 -2.32 -35.62
N ALA A 299 6.71 -1.24 -35.39
CA ALA A 299 5.29 -1.29 -35.10
C ALA A 299 4.42 -1.71 -36.32
N ALA A 300 4.84 -1.36 -37.52
CA ALA A 300 4.14 -1.73 -38.77
C ALA A 300 4.22 -3.23 -39.09
N VAL A 301 5.27 -3.91 -38.60
CA VAL A 301 5.48 -5.36 -38.79
C VAL A 301 4.71 -6.21 -37.76
N GLY A 302 3.91 -5.60 -36.87
CA GLY A 302 3.09 -6.32 -35.87
C GLY A 302 3.91 -7.08 -34.82
N VAL A 303 5.19 -6.77 -34.67
CA VAL A 303 6.06 -7.43 -33.71
C VAL A 303 5.75 -6.89 -32.31
N ASP A 304 4.93 -7.62 -31.56
CA ASP A 304 4.83 -7.40 -30.12
C ASP A 304 6.17 -7.74 -29.46
N ALA A 305 6.93 -6.70 -29.13
CA ALA A 305 8.24 -6.84 -28.50
C ALA A 305 8.17 -7.64 -27.19
N ARG A 306 7.03 -7.62 -26.47
CA ARG A 306 6.80 -8.45 -25.29
C ARG A 306 6.67 -9.92 -25.64
N ALA A 307 5.89 -10.25 -26.68
CA ALA A 307 5.76 -11.63 -27.15
C ALA A 307 7.11 -12.16 -27.66
N MET A 308 7.89 -11.31 -28.32
CA MET A 308 9.23 -11.67 -28.79
C MET A 308 10.22 -11.89 -27.63
N VAL A 309 10.26 -11.02 -26.65
CA VAL A 309 11.12 -11.18 -25.46
C VAL A 309 10.68 -12.40 -24.63
N ARG A 310 9.38 -12.65 -24.47
CA ARG A 310 8.87 -13.87 -23.83
C ARG A 310 9.28 -15.13 -24.59
N ARG A 311 9.17 -15.11 -25.92
CA ARG A 311 9.56 -16.24 -26.78
C ARG A 311 11.06 -16.48 -26.73
N MET A 312 11.89 -15.42 -26.72
CA MET A 312 13.34 -15.51 -26.55
C MET A 312 13.72 -16.06 -25.17
N LYS A 313 13.10 -15.62 -24.10
CA LYS A 313 13.31 -16.19 -22.75
C LYS A 313 12.95 -17.68 -22.69
N ARG A 314 11.82 -18.09 -23.30
CA ARG A 314 11.42 -19.52 -23.38
C ARG A 314 12.38 -20.38 -24.18
N LEU A 315 13.09 -19.80 -25.14
CA LEU A 315 14.10 -20.50 -25.96
C LEU A 315 15.52 -20.48 -25.34
N GLY A 316 15.67 -20.04 -24.08
CA GLY A 316 16.98 -19.94 -23.42
C GLY A 316 17.89 -18.82 -23.97
N LEU A 317 17.35 -17.93 -24.80
CA LEU A 317 18.07 -16.84 -25.46
C LEU A 317 18.03 -15.54 -24.68
N GLY A 318 17.72 -15.59 -23.38
CA GLY A 318 17.63 -14.43 -22.48
C GLY A 318 18.93 -13.59 -22.36
N TRP A 319 20.06 -14.12 -22.83
CA TRP A 319 21.36 -13.42 -22.88
C TRP A 319 21.54 -12.54 -24.14
N MET A 320 20.79 -12.78 -25.20
CA MET A 320 20.93 -12.05 -26.48
C MET A 320 20.72 -10.52 -26.37
N PRO A 321 19.89 -9.95 -25.47
CA PRO A 321 19.81 -8.50 -25.30
C PRO A 321 21.15 -7.82 -24.96
N ARG A 322 22.14 -8.58 -24.45
CA ARG A 322 23.50 -8.05 -24.19
C ARG A 322 24.31 -7.79 -25.46
N LEU A 323 23.98 -8.45 -26.58
CA LEU A 323 24.63 -8.30 -27.87
C LEU A 323 23.96 -7.26 -28.79
N VAL A 324 22.81 -6.72 -28.41
CA VAL A 324 22.10 -5.71 -29.20
C VAL A 324 22.87 -4.38 -29.12
N PRO A 325 23.26 -3.77 -30.28
CA PRO A 325 23.93 -2.47 -30.31
C PRO A 325 23.13 -1.40 -29.52
N ARG A 326 23.85 -0.48 -28.85
CA ARG A 326 23.22 0.56 -27.99
C ARG A 326 22.12 1.35 -28.70
N GLY A 327 22.26 1.62 -30.01
CA GLY A 327 21.22 2.30 -30.80
C GLY A 327 19.95 1.49 -31.02
N LEU A 328 20.02 0.15 -31.05
CA LEU A 328 18.85 -0.74 -31.16
C LEU A 328 18.20 -0.99 -29.79
N LYS A 329 18.96 -0.91 -28.69
CA LYS A 329 18.41 -0.99 -27.31
C LYS A 329 17.43 0.13 -27.00
N GLN A 330 17.61 1.30 -27.62
CA GLN A 330 16.70 2.44 -27.49
C GLN A 330 15.40 2.26 -28.29
N ALA A 331 15.38 1.34 -29.25
CA ALA A 331 14.21 1.03 -30.08
C ALA A 331 13.32 -0.09 -29.53
N VAL A 332 13.78 -0.84 -28.52
CA VAL A 332 12.97 -1.88 -27.85
C VAL A 332 12.07 -1.17 -26.83
N PRO A 333 10.73 -1.17 -27.00
CA PRO A 333 9.82 -0.62 -26.00
C PRO A 333 9.99 -1.41 -24.70
N GLN A 334 10.54 -0.81 -23.68
CA GLN A 334 10.50 -1.36 -22.32
C GLN A 334 9.07 -1.23 -21.83
N ALA A 335 8.39 -2.35 -21.79
CA ALA A 335 6.95 -2.44 -21.61
C ALA A 335 6.53 -2.33 -20.17
N LEU A 336 6.78 -1.51 -19.41
CA LEU A 336 6.40 -0.95 -18.11
C LEU A 336 7.52 0.03 -17.74
N THR A 337 7.61 1.09 -18.50
CA THR A 337 8.59 2.12 -18.23
C THR A 337 8.00 3.08 -17.21
N SER A 338 8.76 3.41 -16.20
CA SER A 338 8.40 4.47 -15.27
C SER A 338 8.04 5.75 -16.06
N PHE A 339 7.12 6.55 -15.54
CA PHE A 339 6.68 7.80 -16.16
C PHE A 339 7.85 8.66 -16.68
N ALA A 340 8.96 8.73 -15.93
CA ALA A 340 10.16 9.46 -16.35
C ALA A 340 10.71 9.01 -17.72
N LYS A 341 10.60 7.72 -18.07
CA LYS A 341 11.04 7.17 -19.35
C LYS A 341 10.07 7.48 -20.51
N VAL A 342 8.83 7.85 -20.22
CA VAL A 342 7.81 8.18 -21.22
C VAL A 342 7.45 9.65 -21.26
N ALA A 343 7.78 10.42 -20.23
CA ALA A 343 7.49 11.85 -20.16
C ALA A 343 8.10 12.64 -21.34
N HIS A 344 9.28 12.23 -21.83
CA HIS A 344 9.90 12.83 -23.02
C HIS A 344 9.10 12.62 -24.30
N ARG A 345 8.20 11.64 -24.35
CA ARG A 345 7.31 11.39 -25.50
C ARG A 345 6.04 12.25 -25.47
N ILE A 346 5.75 12.89 -24.35
CA ILE A 346 4.59 13.77 -24.20
C ILE A 346 4.88 15.12 -24.86
N ASP A 347 3.95 15.59 -25.67
CA ASP A 347 3.93 16.95 -26.15
C ASP A 347 3.19 17.83 -25.14
N TRP A 348 3.93 18.38 -24.19
CA TRP A 348 3.39 19.17 -23.09
C TRP A 348 2.64 20.43 -23.57
N SER A 349 3.04 21.00 -24.72
CA SER A 349 2.38 22.18 -25.30
C SER A 349 0.97 21.91 -25.81
N ARG A 350 0.56 20.62 -25.87
CA ARG A 350 -0.74 20.17 -26.36
C ARG A 350 -1.44 19.20 -25.41
N THR A 351 -0.86 18.91 -24.26
CA THR A 351 -1.39 17.97 -23.27
C THR A 351 -2.11 18.73 -22.18
N ARG A 352 -3.40 18.41 -21.97
CA ARG A 352 -4.24 19.02 -20.92
C ARG A 352 -4.21 18.26 -19.61
N ALA A 353 -4.03 16.93 -19.65
CA ALA A 353 -4.00 16.09 -18.44
C ALA A 353 -3.05 14.89 -18.60
N TYR A 354 -2.52 14.41 -17.47
CA TYR A 354 -1.56 13.30 -17.42
C TYR A 354 -1.68 12.50 -16.10
N CYS A 355 -1.02 11.34 -16.05
CA CYS A 355 -0.90 10.50 -14.85
C CYS A 355 0.58 10.21 -14.61
N PRO A 356 1.23 10.75 -13.58
CA PRO A 356 2.68 10.59 -13.36
C PRO A 356 3.05 9.26 -12.70
N SER A 357 2.12 8.60 -12.04
CA SER A 357 2.37 7.35 -11.31
C SER A 357 1.08 6.54 -11.15
N ALA A 358 1.12 5.27 -11.50
CA ALA A 358 0.11 4.26 -11.21
C ALA A 358 0.83 2.98 -10.73
N PRO A 359 0.21 2.10 -9.94
CA PRO A 359 -1.19 2.09 -9.57
C PRO A 359 -1.54 3.16 -8.52
N GLY A 360 -2.81 3.55 -8.53
CA GLY A 360 -3.42 4.33 -7.45
C GLY A 360 -3.19 5.84 -7.46
N SER A 361 -2.37 6.38 -8.36
CA SER A 361 -2.32 7.84 -8.54
C SER A 361 -3.58 8.34 -9.21
N GLY A 362 -3.86 9.58 -8.97
CA GLY A 362 -4.90 10.27 -9.70
C GLY A 362 -4.38 10.90 -11.00
N LEU A 363 -5.22 11.70 -11.59
CA LEU A 363 -4.91 12.49 -12.76
C LEU A 363 -4.54 13.93 -12.37
N PHE A 364 -3.57 14.47 -13.08
CA PHE A 364 -3.14 15.86 -12.95
C PHE A 364 -3.54 16.63 -14.22
N VAL A 365 -4.08 17.80 -14.02
CA VAL A 365 -4.28 18.79 -15.09
C VAL A 365 -2.97 19.52 -15.33
N ASN A 366 -2.54 19.67 -16.57
CA ASN A 366 -1.34 20.41 -16.95
C ASN A 366 -1.57 21.92 -16.76
N LEU A 367 -1.57 22.35 -15.49
CA LEU A 367 -2.02 23.66 -15.03
C LEU A 367 -0.91 24.71 -15.17
N ARG A 368 -1.24 25.84 -15.78
CA ARG A 368 -0.33 26.99 -15.90
C ARG A 368 0.03 27.55 -14.52
N GLY A 369 1.33 27.70 -14.27
CA GLY A 369 1.87 28.20 -13.00
C GLY A 369 2.15 27.11 -11.96
N ARG A 370 1.67 25.86 -12.17
CA ARG A 370 2.02 24.68 -11.36
C ARG A 370 3.00 23.76 -12.11
N GLU A 371 2.63 23.32 -13.30
CA GLU A 371 3.54 22.57 -14.18
C GLU A 371 4.44 23.50 -15.00
N PRO A 372 5.71 23.11 -15.25
CA PRO A 372 6.67 23.94 -16.01
C PRO A 372 6.16 24.36 -17.39
N ASP A 373 5.51 23.44 -18.10
CA ASP A 373 4.94 23.64 -19.42
C ASP A 373 3.40 23.62 -19.37
N GLY A 374 2.81 24.11 -18.28
CA GLY A 374 1.36 24.14 -18.08
C GLY A 374 0.62 24.99 -19.10
N ILE A 375 -0.42 24.42 -19.72
CA ILE A 375 -1.21 25.10 -20.76
C ILE A 375 -2.61 25.48 -20.31
N VAL A 376 -3.21 24.73 -19.38
CA VAL A 376 -4.57 24.98 -18.88
C VAL A 376 -4.54 26.18 -17.92
N ALA A 377 -5.34 27.20 -18.18
CA ALA A 377 -5.42 28.35 -17.28
C ALA A 377 -6.17 28.02 -15.99
N PRO A 378 -5.76 28.55 -14.84
CA PRO A 378 -6.49 28.39 -13.59
C PRO A 378 -7.90 28.99 -13.67
N GLY A 379 -8.81 28.50 -12.85
CA GLY A 379 -10.20 28.95 -12.82
C GLY A 379 -11.08 28.21 -13.83
N ARG A 380 -11.86 28.92 -14.66
CA ARG A 380 -12.92 28.33 -15.50
C ARG A 380 -12.40 27.25 -16.46
N GLU A 381 -11.24 27.42 -17.06
CA GLU A 381 -10.69 26.40 -17.98
C GLU A 381 -10.27 25.14 -17.25
N TYR A 382 -9.64 25.28 -16.08
CA TYR A 382 -9.30 24.16 -15.19
C TYR A 382 -10.55 23.39 -14.78
N GLU A 383 -11.60 24.09 -14.31
CA GLU A 383 -12.86 23.45 -13.91
C GLU A 383 -13.52 22.69 -15.07
N ALA A 384 -13.48 23.26 -16.28
CA ALA A 384 -14.03 22.62 -17.48
C ALA A 384 -13.26 21.33 -17.83
N VAL A 385 -11.93 21.33 -17.73
CA VAL A 385 -11.10 20.15 -18.00
C VAL A 385 -11.35 19.06 -16.95
N VAL A 386 -11.43 19.43 -15.67
CA VAL A 386 -11.71 18.49 -14.57
C VAL A 386 -13.07 17.83 -14.77
N GLU A 387 -14.12 18.61 -15.10
CA GLU A 387 -15.47 18.04 -15.29
C GLU A 387 -15.54 17.19 -16.58
N GLU A 388 -14.93 17.60 -17.67
CA GLU A 388 -14.86 16.81 -18.91
C GLU A 388 -14.16 15.46 -18.66
N LEU A 389 -13.05 15.44 -17.89
CA LEU A 389 -12.35 14.22 -17.49
C LEU A 389 -13.26 13.30 -16.66
N ARG A 390 -13.94 13.87 -15.66
CA ARG A 390 -14.84 13.14 -14.76
C ARG A 390 -15.97 12.46 -15.52
N GLU A 391 -16.68 13.20 -16.37
CA GLU A 391 -17.79 12.70 -17.18
C GLU A 391 -17.35 11.56 -18.10
N ARG A 392 -16.23 11.74 -18.83
CA ARG A 392 -15.73 10.74 -19.77
C ARG A 392 -15.19 9.50 -19.10
N LEU A 393 -14.55 9.61 -17.92
CA LEU A 393 -14.10 8.47 -17.14
C LEU A 393 -15.29 7.64 -16.63
N LEU A 394 -16.32 8.29 -16.08
CA LEU A 394 -17.52 7.61 -15.59
C LEU A 394 -18.33 6.95 -16.71
N ALA A 395 -18.27 7.51 -17.91
CA ALA A 395 -18.91 6.93 -19.10
C ALA A 395 -18.12 5.77 -19.72
N TYR A 396 -16.84 5.57 -19.33
CA TYR A 396 -15.98 4.58 -19.98
C TYR A 396 -16.38 3.15 -19.60
N ARG A 397 -16.63 2.33 -20.61
CA ARG A 397 -17.05 0.92 -20.49
C ARG A 397 -16.00 0.00 -21.12
N ASP A 398 -15.85 -1.20 -20.60
CA ASP A 398 -15.06 -2.26 -21.25
C ASP A 398 -15.74 -2.63 -22.58
N PRO A 399 -15.08 -2.47 -23.74
CA PRO A 399 -15.67 -2.79 -25.03
C PRO A 399 -16.05 -4.27 -25.20
N ALA A 400 -15.46 -5.17 -24.41
CA ALA A 400 -15.72 -6.60 -24.49
C ALA A 400 -16.94 -7.04 -23.66
N THR A 401 -17.19 -6.38 -22.52
CA THR A 401 -18.24 -6.79 -21.57
C THR A 401 -19.37 -5.77 -21.40
N GLY A 402 -19.14 -4.51 -21.77
CA GLY A 402 -20.05 -3.39 -21.50
C GLY A 402 -20.02 -2.89 -20.07
N GLU A 403 -19.25 -3.52 -19.18
CA GLU A 403 -19.15 -3.19 -17.76
C GLU A 403 -18.41 -1.86 -17.53
N PRO A 404 -18.74 -1.10 -16.47
CA PRO A 404 -18.01 0.10 -16.13
C PRO A 404 -16.56 -0.23 -15.77
N VAL A 405 -15.61 0.52 -16.33
CA VAL A 405 -14.17 0.45 -15.97
C VAL A 405 -13.89 1.31 -14.74
N VAL A 406 -14.57 2.43 -14.62
CA VAL A 406 -14.46 3.40 -13.53
C VAL A 406 -15.74 3.41 -12.72
N ARG A 407 -15.64 3.26 -11.41
CA ARG A 407 -16.75 3.24 -10.45
C ARG A 407 -17.10 4.64 -9.98
N ALA A 408 -16.07 5.42 -9.63
CA ALA A 408 -16.22 6.77 -9.15
C ALA A 408 -14.99 7.63 -9.53
N VAL A 409 -15.19 8.92 -9.63
CA VAL A 409 -14.14 9.90 -9.83
C VAL A 409 -14.37 11.02 -8.82
N HIS A 410 -13.39 11.24 -7.97
CA HIS A 410 -13.44 12.23 -6.90
C HIS A 410 -12.51 13.39 -7.23
N ARG A 411 -12.91 14.58 -6.87
CA ARG A 411 -12.03 15.75 -6.88
C ARG A 411 -11.11 15.69 -5.66
N ARG A 412 -9.95 16.27 -5.76
CA ARG A 412 -8.95 16.36 -4.70
C ARG A 412 -9.54 16.91 -3.39
N ASP A 413 -10.31 17.98 -3.47
CA ASP A 413 -10.92 18.67 -2.35
C ASP A 413 -12.12 17.92 -1.71
N GLU A 414 -12.69 16.93 -2.41
CA GLU A 414 -13.68 16.01 -1.85
C GLU A 414 -13.02 14.96 -0.94
N VAL A 415 -11.73 14.63 -1.18
CA VAL A 415 -11.02 13.54 -0.51
C VAL A 415 -9.97 14.04 0.47
N TYR A 416 -9.17 15.03 0.08
CA TYR A 416 -8.05 15.50 0.88
C TYR A 416 -8.35 16.84 1.57
N ARG A 417 -7.90 16.95 2.82
CA ARG A 417 -8.00 18.15 3.65
C ARG A 417 -6.64 18.45 4.25
N GLY A 418 -6.32 19.71 4.47
CA GLY A 418 -5.10 20.13 5.13
C GLY A 418 -4.09 20.80 4.21
N PRO A 419 -2.92 21.18 4.74
CA PRO A 419 -1.95 22.04 4.08
C PRO A 419 -1.25 21.39 2.89
N CYS A 420 -1.17 20.06 2.86
CA CYS A 420 -0.52 19.32 1.77
C CYS A 420 -1.51 18.87 0.67
N ARG A 421 -2.79 19.25 0.78
CA ARG A 421 -3.84 18.84 -0.18
C ARG A 421 -3.44 19.10 -1.62
N ASP A 422 -2.79 20.22 -1.90
CA ASP A 422 -2.48 20.67 -3.26
C ASP A 422 -1.29 19.91 -3.89
N GLU A 423 -0.56 19.12 -3.11
CA GLU A 423 0.46 18.16 -3.58
C GLU A 423 -0.17 16.88 -4.19
N GLY A 424 -1.43 16.61 -3.86
CA GLY A 424 -2.18 15.47 -4.40
C GLY A 424 -2.69 15.71 -5.83
N PRO A 425 -3.16 14.62 -6.51
CA PRO A 425 -3.72 14.69 -7.85
C PRO A 425 -5.01 15.52 -7.88
N ASP A 426 -5.34 16.10 -9.04
CA ASP A 426 -6.55 16.91 -9.24
C ASP A 426 -7.83 16.03 -9.21
N LEU A 427 -7.72 14.81 -9.75
CA LEU A 427 -8.78 13.80 -9.75
C LEU A 427 -8.24 12.45 -9.25
N LEU A 428 -9.00 11.81 -8.39
CA LEU A 428 -8.76 10.44 -7.94
C LEU A 428 -9.78 9.51 -8.60
N VAL A 429 -9.26 8.44 -9.21
CA VAL A 429 -10.07 7.50 -9.98
C VAL A 429 -10.23 6.20 -9.19
N GLU A 430 -11.47 5.88 -8.84
CA GLU A 430 -11.83 4.58 -8.27
C GLU A 430 -12.30 3.67 -9.40
N THR A 431 -11.51 2.67 -9.74
CA THR A 431 -11.86 1.69 -10.78
C THR A 431 -12.86 0.66 -10.28
N ALA A 432 -13.46 -0.09 -11.20
CA ALA A 432 -14.20 -1.29 -10.83
C ALA A 432 -13.29 -2.26 -10.06
N ARG A 433 -13.86 -3.06 -9.17
CA ARG A 433 -13.13 -3.91 -8.22
C ARG A 433 -12.12 -4.86 -8.88
N THR A 434 -12.39 -5.31 -10.10
CA THR A 434 -11.55 -6.23 -10.87
C THR A 434 -10.61 -5.51 -11.84
N VAL A 435 -10.51 -4.19 -11.77
CA VAL A 435 -9.71 -3.35 -12.66
C VAL A 435 -8.65 -2.59 -11.86
N CYS A 436 -7.40 -2.66 -12.30
CA CYS A 436 -6.31 -1.83 -11.79
C CYS A 436 -5.92 -0.78 -12.81
N MET A 437 -5.88 0.49 -12.39
CA MET A 437 -5.36 1.56 -13.22
C MET A 437 -3.84 1.51 -13.25
N VAL A 438 -3.28 1.53 -14.47
CA VAL A 438 -1.83 1.56 -14.70
C VAL A 438 -1.47 2.68 -15.68
N GLU A 439 -0.24 3.13 -15.64
CA GLU A 439 0.22 4.19 -16.55
C GLU A 439 0.03 3.78 -18.01
N GLY A 440 0.74 2.79 -18.45
CA GLY A 440 0.69 2.16 -19.78
C GLY A 440 0.83 3.14 -20.95
N LEU A 441 1.87 2.99 -21.77
CA LEU A 441 1.95 3.67 -23.06
C LEU A 441 2.08 2.63 -24.17
N GLY A 442 1.01 2.49 -24.96
CA GLY A 442 0.88 1.55 -26.06
C GLY A 442 -0.35 1.88 -26.88
N ARG A 443 -1.04 0.87 -27.43
CA ARG A 443 -2.24 1.09 -28.24
C ARG A 443 -3.53 0.75 -27.49
N ALA A 444 -3.49 -0.23 -26.60
CA ALA A 444 -4.68 -0.69 -25.90
C ALA A 444 -4.96 0.12 -24.63
N THR A 445 -6.21 0.50 -24.42
CA THR A 445 -6.68 1.18 -23.20
C THR A 445 -7.00 0.19 -22.08
N LEU A 446 -7.36 -1.05 -22.42
CA LEU A 446 -7.58 -2.15 -21.51
C LEU A 446 -6.76 -3.36 -21.91
N LEU A 447 -6.14 -4.02 -20.93
CA LEU A 447 -5.36 -5.24 -21.11
C LEU A 447 -5.84 -6.31 -20.13
N PRO A 448 -5.85 -7.61 -20.53
CA PRO A 448 -6.11 -8.69 -19.59
C PRO A 448 -4.96 -8.80 -18.57
N ALA A 449 -5.30 -9.16 -17.34
CA ALA A 449 -4.33 -9.49 -16.29
C ALA A 449 -4.01 -10.99 -16.28
N GLY A 450 -2.84 -11.37 -15.74
CA GLY A 450 -2.46 -12.76 -15.50
C GLY A 450 -1.99 -13.53 -16.73
N ALA A 451 -1.38 -12.87 -17.72
CA ALA A 451 -0.83 -13.54 -18.91
C ALA A 451 0.40 -14.41 -18.61
N GLY A 452 1.12 -14.16 -17.51
CA GLY A 452 2.29 -14.92 -17.06
C GLY A 452 2.27 -15.20 -15.54
N PRO A 453 3.12 -16.11 -15.06
CA PRO A 453 3.23 -16.41 -13.62
C PRO A 453 3.78 -15.22 -12.82
N GLU A 454 4.54 -14.35 -13.46
CA GLU A 454 5.10 -13.12 -12.89
C GLU A 454 4.12 -11.94 -12.88
N GLU A 455 2.90 -12.12 -13.41
CA GLU A 455 1.91 -11.04 -13.47
C GLU A 455 0.94 -11.10 -12.29
N ARG A 456 0.55 -9.93 -11.82
CA ARG A 456 -0.44 -9.78 -10.73
C ARG A 456 -1.81 -10.25 -11.19
N THR A 457 -2.52 -10.92 -10.30
CA THR A 457 -3.89 -11.43 -10.48
C THR A 457 -4.80 -11.06 -9.32
N GLY A 458 -4.24 -10.49 -8.26
CA GLY A 458 -4.96 -9.81 -7.18
C GLY A 458 -4.79 -8.31 -7.25
N ASN A 459 -5.77 -7.58 -6.76
CA ASN A 459 -5.86 -6.13 -6.74
C ASN A 459 -6.21 -5.64 -5.34
N HIS A 460 -5.91 -4.39 -5.03
CA HIS A 460 -6.39 -3.77 -3.81
C HIS A 460 -7.89 -3.49 -3.89
N ALA A 461 -8.57 -3.67 -2.75
CA ALA A 461 -9.93 -3.23 -2.50
C ALA A 461 -9.92 -2.15 -1.41
N ARG A 462 -10.89 -1.26 -1.42
CA ARG A 462 -10.89 -0.10 -0.55
C ARG A 462 -11.22 -0.43 0.91
N ASP A 463 -11.96 -1.51 1.17
CA ASP A 463 -12.38 -1.89 2.51
C ASP A 463 -11.53 -3.07 3.04
N GLY A 464 -10.76 -2.79 4.07
CA GLY A 464 -10.02 -3.76 4.86
C GLY A 464 -10.81 -4.25 6.07
N ILE A 465 -10.10 -4.76 7.08
CA ILE A 465 -10.68 -5.25 8.32
C ILE A 465 -10.25 -4.41 9.51
N LEU A 466 -11.12 -4.29 10.51
CA LEU A 466 -10.82 -3.81 11.84
C LEU A 466 -11.47 -4.76 12.87
N LEU A 467 -10.66 -5.23 13.83
CA LEU A 467 -11.10 -5.97 15.01
C LEU A 467 -10.54 -5.26 16.24
N LEU A 468 -11.38 -5.05 17.24
CA LEU A 468 -11.02 -4.53 18.55
C LEU A 468 -11.35 -5.60 19.60
N HIS A 469 -10.43 -5.84 20.53
CA HIS A 469 -10.64 -6.78 21.62
C HIS A 469 -9.94 -6.28 22.90
N GLY A 470 -10.49 -6.56 24.05
CA GLY A 470 -9.90 -6.19 25.33
C GLY A 470 -10.95 -5.84 26.38
N PRO A 471 -10.50 -5.49 27.59
CA PRO A 471 -11.40 -5.35 28.75
C PRO A 471 -12.41 -4.18 28.61
N GLU A 472 -12.09 -3.18 27.81
CA GLU A 472 -12.95 -2.00 27.57
C GLU A 472 -13.78 -2.13 26.29
N VAL A 473 -13.61 -3.23 25.51
CA VAL A 473 -14.27 -3.42 24.22
C VAL A 473 -15.55 -4.24 24.41
N LEU A 474 -16.62 -3.82 23.78
CA LEU A 474 -17.89 -4.53 23.72
C LEU A 474 -17.74 -5.83 22.91
N ARG A 475 -18.43 -6.88 23.36
CA ARG A 475 -18.37 -8.21 22.72
C ARG A 475 -19.41 -8.37 21.62
N GLY A 476 -19.02 -8.95 20.50
CA GLY A 476 -19.92 -9.31 19.39
C GLY A 476 -20.52 -8.11 18.65
N VAL A 477 -19.92 -6.92 18.79
CA VAL A 477 -20.42 -5.69 18.15
C VAL A 477 -19.90 -5.61 16.72
N THR A 478 -20.79 -5.24 15.80
CA THR A 478 -20.44 -4.92 14.42
C THR A 478 -20.77 -3.45 14.15
N LEU A 479 -19.76 -2.64 13.88
CA LEU A 479 -19.90 -1.28 13.44
C LEU A 479 -20.18 -1.22 11.93
N PRO A 480 -20.91 -0.25 11.41
CA PRO A 480 -21.25 -0.19 9.98
C PRO A 480 -20.04 0.05 9.10
N LEU A 481 -19.18 0.95 9.48
CA LEU A 481 -17.95 1.32 8.77
C LEU A 481 -17.05 2.15 9.70
N ALA A 482 -15.73 1.92 9.65
CA ALA A 482 -14.72 2.79 10.26
C ALA A 482 -13.81 3.37 9.17
N ALA A 483 -13.27 4.56 9.38
CA ALA A 483 -12.24 5.14 8.54
C ALA A 483 -10.85 4.72 9.04
N ILE A 484 -9.90 4.62 8.13
CA ILE A 484 -8.53 4.22 8.49
C ILE A 484 -7.89 5.19 9.49
N GLU A 485 -8.25 6.46 9.43
CA GLU A 485 -7.82 7.52 10.34
C GLU A 485 -8.33 7.31 11.77
N ASP A 486 -9.47 6.62 11.98
CA ASP A 486 -10.04 6.33 13.30
C ASP A 486 -9.13 5.44 14.14
N VAL A 487 -8.25 4.67 13.50
CA VAL A 487 -7.33 3.75 14.17
C VAL A 487 -6.37 4.51 15.09
N GLY A 488 -5.70 5.57 14.60
CA GLY A 488 -4.76 6.34 15.38
C GLY A 488 -5.39 6.98 16.63
N ALA A 489 -6.56 7.59 16.45
CA ALA A 489 -7.32 8.21 17.54
C ALA A 489 -7.78 7.15 18.58
N THR A 490 -8.25 5.99 18.12
CA THR A 490 -8.71 4.90 19.00
C THR A 490 -7.54 4.29 19.78
N VAL A 491 -6.39 4.07 19.16
CA VAL A 491 -5.18 3.54 19.81
C VAL A 491 -4.68 4.49 20.89
N LEU A 492 -4.63 5.82 20.63
CA LEU A 492 -4.25 6.81 21.65
C LEU A 492 -5.21 6.78 22.83
N HIS A 493 -6.52 6.73 22.58
CA HIS A 493 -7.51 6.64 23.65
C HIS A 493 -7.35 5.36 24.49
N LEU A 494 -7.12 4.21 23.87
CA LEU A 494 -6.87 2.94 24.56
C LEU A 494 -5.58 2.98 25.41
N LEU A 495 -4.55 3.70 24.97
CA LEU A 495 -3.34 4.00 25.76
C LEU A 495 -3.60 4.97 26.92
N GLY A 496 -4.76 5.61 26.97
CA GLY A 496 -5.10 6.66 27.94
C GLY A 496 -4.41 8.00 27.64
N LEU A 497 -4.08 8.24 26.37
CA LEU A 497 -3.45 9.47 25.88
C LEU A 497 -4.47 10.37 25.21
N PRO A 498 -4.31 11.71 25.27
CA PRO A 498 -5.16 12.62 24.54
C PRO A 498 -4.91 12.50 23.02
N ILE A 499 -6.00 12.62 22.25
CA ILE A 499 -5.92 12.74 20.80
C ILE A 499 -5.59 14.19 20.42
N ASP A 500 -5.00 14.38 19.24
CA ASP A 500 -4.73 15.71 18.69
C ASP A 500 -6.00 16.30 18.05
N THR A 501 -6.28 17.58 18.28
CA THR A 501 -7.40 18.30 17.63
C THR A 501 -7.30 18.31 16.10
N ASP A 502 -6.08 18.15 15.55
CA ASP A 502 -5.85 18.11 14.12
C ASP A 502 -6.03 16.70 13.50
N MET A 503 -6.36 15.67 14.29
CA MET A 503 -6.74 14.37 13.75
C MET A 503 -8.07 14.45 12.98
N ASP A 504 -8.14 13.76 11.83
CA ASP A 504 -9.40 13.59 11.09
C ASP A 504 -10.21 12.41 11.62
N GLY A 505 -9.50 11.43 12.16
CA GLY A 505 -10.08 10.26 12.79
C GLY A 505 -10.66 10.55 14.18
N ARG A 506 -11.67 9.78 14.54
CA ARG A 506 -12.32 9.83 15.85
C ARG A 506 -12.07 8.54 16.64
N VAL A 507 -12.24 8.61 17.94
CA VAL A 507 -12.29 7.39 18.77
C VAL A 507 -13.58 6.63 18.49
N LEU A 508 -13.46 5.32 18.24
CA LEU A 508 -14.61 4.43 17.98
C LEU A 508 -15.31 4.05 19.29
N VAL A 509 -15.87 5.04 19.97
CA VAL A 509 -16.53 4.87 21.28
C VAL A 509 -17.70 3.87 21.24
N GLU A 510 -18.32 3.67 20.09
CA GLU A 510 -19.40 2.71 19.89
C GLU A 510 -18.93 1.25 20.02
N ALA A 511 -17.63 1.01 19.92
CA ALA A 511 -17.00 -0.28 20.16
C ALA A 511 -16.63 -0.48 21.64
N LEU A 512 -16.70 0.54 22.49
CA LEU A 512 -16.22 0.53 23.87
C LEU A 512 -17.38 0.43 24.87
N ASP A 513 -17.11 -0.14 26.06
CA ASP A 513 -18.09 -0.17 27.15
C ASP A 513 -18.43 1.29 27.56
N PRO A 514 -19.70 1.69 27.50
CA PRO A 514 -20.11 3.07 27.87
C PRO A 514 -19.69 3.48 29.28
N ARG A 515 -19.55 2.52 30.21
CA ARG A 515 -19.07 2.80 31.58
C ARG A 515 -17.59 3.20 31.55
N CYS A 516 -16.77 2.50 30.78
CA CYS A 516 -15.35 2.86 30.63
C CYS A 516 -15.19 4.23 29.95
N VAL A 517 -16.03 4.53 28.96
CA VAL A 517 -16.03 5.83 28.27
C VAL A 517 -16.49 6.95 29.22
N ALA A 518 -17.50 6.70 30.11
CA ALA A 518 -17.95 7.66 31.09
C ALA A 518 -16.91 7.93 32.19
N GLU A 519 -16.18 6.89 32.63
CA GLU A 519 -15.08 7.02 33.60
C GLU A 519 -13.88 7.72 33.03
N ARG A 520 -13.62 7.51 31.73
CA ARG A 520 -12.52 8.09 30.97
C ARG A 520 -13.02 8.62 29.63
N PRO A 521 -13.54 9.87 29.63
CA PRO A 521 -13.94 10.53 28.39
C PRO A 521 -12.76 10.68 27.43
N VAL A 522 -13.07 10.82 26.14
CA VAL A 522 -12.04 11.11 25.13
C VAL A 522 -11.38 12.45 25.48
N ALA A 523 -10.11 12.38 25.81
CA ALA A 523 -9.29 13.55 26.05
C ALA A 523 -8.73 14.07 24.72
N VAL A 524 -8.71 15.38 24.56
CA VAL A 524 -8.17 16.06 23.38
C VAL A 524 -7.07 17.00 23.86
N SER A 525 -5.97 17.06 23.12
CA SER A 525 -4.85 17.97 23.42
C SER A 525 -5.05 19.27 22.67
N ASP A 526 -4.99 20.38 23.40
CA ASP A 526 -5.05 21.72 22.82
C ASP A 526 -3.72 22.18 22.21
N VAL A 527 -2.63 21.43 22.48
CA VAL A 527 -1.29 21.71 21.97
C VAL A 527 -0.95 20.70 20.88
N PRO A 528 -0.60 21.15 19.67
CA PRO A 528 -0.16 20.26 18.62
C PRO A 528 1.07 19.45 19.03
N TYR A 529 1.07 18.18 18.71
CA TYR A 529 2.23 17.32 18.96
C TYR A 529 3.37 17.62 17.97
N ALA A 530 4.59 17.60 18.49
CA ALA A 530 5.76 17.87 17.70
C ALA A 530 6.02 16.77 16.66
N LEU A 531 6.38 17.18 15.45
CA LEU A 531 6.97 16.27 14.47
C LEU A 531 8.36 15.87 14.96
N PRO A 532 8.73 14.59 14.85
CA PRO A 532 10.10 14.19 15.09
C PRO A 532 11.04 14.85 14.07
N GLU A 533 12.27 15.16 14.49
CA GLU A 533 13.31 15.60 13.57
C GLU A 533 13.72 14.44 12.64
N ASN A 534 13.15 14.39 11.45
CA ASN A 534 13.40 13.37 10.44
C ASN A 534 13.94 14.03 9.18
N GLY A 535 15.25 14.30 9.15
CA GLY A 535 15.91 14.91 7.99
C GLY A 535 16.37 13.89 6.92
N HIS A 536 16.18 12.59 7.13
CA HIS A 536 16.72 11.58 6.21
C HIS A 536 16.04 11.64 4.85
N ARG A 537 16.86 11.82 3.82
CA ARG A 537 16.51 11.66 2.41
C ARG A 537 17.38 10.57 1.83
N PHE A 538 16.81 9.75 0.97
CA PHE A 538 17.58 8.71 0.29
C PHE A 538 18.65 9.32 -0.62
N SER A 539 19.82 8.70 -0.64
CA SER A 539 20.81 8.91 -1.68
C SER A 539 20.32 8.32 -3.00
N ALA A 540 20.90 8.72 -4.13
CA ALA A 540 20.54 8.19 -5.44
C ALA A 540 20.67 6.65 -5.53
N ASP A 541 21.60 6.07 -4.78
CA ASP A 541 21.85 4.64 -4.71
C ASP A 541 20.76 3.90 -3.91
N GLU A 542 20.29 4.51 -2.81
CA GLU A 542 19.17 4.00 -2.01
C GLU A 542 17.85 4.12 -2.78
N GLU A 543 17.60 5.24 -3.47
CA GLU A 543 16.43 5.41 -4.34
C GLU A 543 16.38 4.34 -5.42
N ALA A 544 17.52 4.04 -6.07
CA ALA A 544 17.60 3.01 -7.09
C ALA A 544 17.31 1.61 -6.53
N ARG A 545 17.79 1.29 -5.32
CA ARG A 545 17.53 0.01 -4.64
C ARG A 545 16.07 -0.14 -4.22
N ILE A 546 15.44 0.93 -3.73
CA ILE A 546 14.01 0.95 -3.40
C ILE A 546 13.17 0.78 -4.67
N GLN A 547 13.51 1.49 -5.74
CA GLN A 547 12.81 1.37 -7.02
C GLN A 547 12.89 -0.06 -7.57
N ASP A 548 14.08 -0.67 -7.56
CA ASP A 548 14.26 -2.06 -8.02
C ASP A 548 13.43 -3.05 -7.21
N MET A 549 13.37 -2.87 -5.89
CA MET A 549 12.54 -3.69 -4.99
C MET A 549 11.03 -3.53 -5.33
N LEU A 550 10.53 -2.30 -5.44
CA LEU A 550 9.11 -2.03 -5.73
C LEU A 550 8.71 -2.53 -7.13
N GLU A 551 9.60 -2.41 -8.14
CA GLU A 551 9.40 -3.00 -9.47
C GLU A 551 9.34 -4.54 -9.39
N GLY A 552 10.19 -5.17 -8.57
CA GLY A 552 10.20 -6.61 -8.36
C GLY A 552 8.93 -7.15 -7.72
N LEU A 553 8.34 -6.37 -6.84
CA LEU A 553 7.08 -6.68 -6.14
C LEU A 553 5.83 -6.26 -6.92
N GLY A 554 5.99 -5.61 -8.07
CA GLY A 554 4.88 -5.21 -8.94
C GLY A 554 4.15 -3.94 -8.50
N TYR A 555 4.72 -3.12 -7.62
CA TYR A 555 4.14 -1.84 -7.18
C TYR A 555 4.42 -0.69 -8.16
N VAL A 556 5.20 -0.92 -9.20
CA VAL A 556 5.60 0.10 -10.21
C VAL A 556 5.54 -0.46 -11.61
#